data_6d4cce01bb0b9eaca709ac1497f8267d
#
_entry.id   6d4cce01bb0b9eaca709ac1497f8267d
#
_cell.length_a   1.000
_cell.length_b   1.000
_cell.length_c   1.000
_cell.angle_alpha   90.00
_cell.angle_beta   90.00
_cell.angle_gamma   90.00
#
_symmetry.space_group_name_H-M   'P 1'
#
loop_
_entity.id
_entity.type
_entity.pdbx_description
1 polymer ?
#
loop_
_entity_poly.entity_id
_entity_poly.type
_entity_poly.pdbx_seq_one_letter_code
_entity_poly.pdbx_strand_id
1 'polypeptide(L)'
;MKLYEEVKSAGSIGISGHIRPDGDCIGACMGLYLYLKKLCPDAAIEVFLEQPAEVFSCIKGMEEIHTDFKTEIPCFDVFFALDASKDRLGEAEKYFDAAKKKINIDHHISNPGCGDLNYIK
;
A
#
# COMPACT_ATOMS: atom_id res chain seq x y z
N MET A 1 -12.92 -9.27 5.77
CA MET A 1 -12.67 -7.83 5.94
C MET A 1 -13.71 -7.04 5.17
N LYS A 2 -14.26 -6.04 5.81
CA LYS A 2 -15.08 -5.06 5.11
C LYS A 2 -14.21 -3.82 4.92
N LEU A 3 -13.62 -3.69 3.76
CA LEU A 3 -12.65 -2.65 3.48
C LEU A 3 -13.16 -1.24 3.80
N TYR A 4 -14.40 -0.95 3.43
CA TYR A 4 -14.98 0.36 3.69
C TYR A 4 -14.96 0.70 5.19
N GLU A 5 -15.27 -0.27 6.04
CA GLU A 5 -15.29 -0.04 7.49
C GLU A 5 -13.90 0.34 8.03
N GLU A 6 -12.84 -0.17 7.39
CA GLU A 6 -11.47 0.11 7.82
C GLU A 6 -10.97 1.47 7.37
N VAL A 7 -11.55 2.04 6.30
CA VAL A 7 -11.04 3.28 5.69
C VAL A 7 -12.03 4.44 5.70
N LYS A 8 -13.26 4.22 6.08
CA LYS A 8 -14.32 5.25 5.97
C LYS A 8 -14.02 6.55 6.72
N SER A 9 -13.24 6.49 7.78
CA SER A 9 -12.88 7.65 8.59
C SER A 9 -11.48 8.16 8.30
N ALA A 10 -10.76 7.52 7.38
CA ALA A 10 -9.37 7.87 7.10
C ALA A 10 -9.27 9.13 6.26
N GLY A 11 -8.44 10.08 6.68
CA GLY A 11 -8.11 11.26 5.90
C GLY A 11 -6.88 11.04 5.03
N SER A 12 -6.04 10.05 5.38
CA SER A 12 -4.84 9.72 4.62
C SER A 12 -4.62 8.22 4.61
N ILE A 13 -4.28 7.68 3.45
CA ILE A 13 -4.08 6.24 3.25
C ILE A 13 -2.80 6.03 2.46
N GLY A 14 -1.90 5.19 3.01
CA GLY A 14 -0.69 4.80 2.32
C GLY A 14 -0.79 3.36 1.83
N ILE A 15 -0.15 3.05 0.73
CA ILE A 15 -0.12 1.73 0.13
C ILE A 15 1.31 1.43 -0.30
N SER A 16 1.82 0.26 0.03
CA SER A 16 3.11 -0.18 -0.47
C SER A 16 3.14 -1.70 -0.62
N GLY A 17 4.13 -2.19 -1.36
CA GLY A 17 4.40 -3.60 -1.53
C GLY A 17 5.90 -3.84 -1.35
N HIS A 18 6.38 -4.98 -1.85
CA HIS A 18 7.76 -5.36 -1.62
C HIS A 18 8.75 -4.63 -2.53
N ILE A 19 10.02 -4.60 -2.12
CA ILE A 19 11.11 -4.12 -2.96
C ILE A 19 11.17 -4.96 -4.24
N ARG A 20 11.69 -4.36 -5.32
CA ARG A 20 11.73 -5.00 -6.64
C ARG A 20 10.34 -5.51 -7.04
N PRO A 21 9.36 -4.61 -7.15
CA PRO A 21 7.97 -5.01 -7.35
C PRO A 21 7.77 -5.75 -8.67
N ASP A 22 7.05 -6.88 -8.60
CA ASP A 22 6.65 -7.67 -9.76
C ASP A 22 5.20 -7.35 -10.15
N GLY A 23 4.69 -8.08 -11.15
CA GLY A 23 3.33 -7.86 -11.64
C GLY A 23 2.25 -8.02 -10.57
N ASP A 24 2.39 -9.03 -9.70
CA ASP A 24 1.42 -9.25 -8.62
C ASP A 24 1.41 -8.10 -7.64
N CYS A 25 2.59 -7.63 -7.25
CA CYS A 25 2.74 -6.53 -6.31
C CYS A 25 2.17 -5.23 -6.88
N ILE A 26 2.56 -4.89 -8.10
CA ILE A 26 2.12 -3.67 -8.76
C ILE A 26 0.60 -3.71 -8.99
N GLY A 27 0.09 -4.84 -9.46
CA GLY A 27 -1.34 -5.01 -9.70
C GLY A 27 -2.16 -4.86 -8.44
N ALA A 28 -1.70 -5.45 -7.34
CA ALA A 28 -2.38 -5.35 -6.05
C ALA A 28 -2.40 -3.89 -5.56
N CYS A 29 -1.25 -3.22 -5.60
CA CYS A 29 -1.14 -1.83 -5.11
C CYS A 29 -1.97 -0.87 -5.95
N MET A 30 -1.88 -0.95 -7.27
CA MET A 30 -2.60 -0.02 -8.14
C MET A 30 -4.09 -0.33 -8.18
N GLY A 31 -4.47 -1.61 -8.10
CA GLY A 31 -5.88 -2.00 -8.02
C GLY A 31 -6.52 -1.42 -6.76
N LEU A 32 -5.86 -1.56 -5.62
CA LEU A 32 -6.35 -0.98 -4.37
C LEU A 32 -6.39 0.55 -4.44
N TYR A 33 -5.36 1.16 -4.98
CA TYR A 33 -5.30 2.62 -5.14
C TYR A 33 -6.52 3.14 -5.91
N LEU A 34 -6.79 2.57 -7.08
CA LEU A 34 -7.90 2.99 -7.93
C LEU A 34 -9.24 2.76 -7.25
N TYR A 35 -9.39 1.64 -6.55
CA TYR A 35 -10.61 1.33 -5.81
C TYR A 35 -10.84 2.33 -4.68
N LEU A 36 -9.80 2.63 -3.90
CA LEU A 36 -9.91 3.56 -2.78
C LEU A 36 -10.15 5.00 -3.24
N LYS A 37 -9.63 5.38 -4.41
CA LYS A 37 -9.92 6.71 -4.97
C LYS A 37 -11.41 6.89 -5.22
N LYS A 38 -12.10 5.83 -5.60
CA LYS A 38 -13.55 5.86 -5.80
C LYS A 38 -14.31 5.78 -4.48
N LEU A 39 -13.84 4.95 -3.56
CA LEU A 39 -14.51 4.70 -2.28
C LEU A 39 -14.35 5.87 -1.31
N CYS A 40 -13.18 6.50 -1.32
CA CYS A 40 -12.81 7.58 -0.38
C CYS A 40 -12.29 8.78 -1.17
N PRO A 41 -13.16 9.49 -1.92
CA PRO A 41 -12.71 10.57 -2.82
C PRO A 41 -12.07 11.74 -2.10
N ASP A 42 -12.34 11.92 -0.81
CA ASP A 42 -11.79 13.05 -0.04
C ASP A 42 -10.50 12.68 0.70
N ALA A 43 -10.11 11.42 0.71
CA ALA A 43 -8.88 10.98 1.38
C ALA A 43 -7.66 11.24 0.49
N ALA A 44 -6.53 11.57 1.14
CA ALA A 44 -5.25 11.64 0.45
C ALA A 44 -4.68 10.21 0.39
N ILE A 45 -4.52 9.68 -0.82
CA ILE A 45 -4.08 8.29 -1.01
C ILE A 45 -2.77 8.31 -1.78
N GLU A 46 -1.73 7.68 -1.22
CA GLU A 46 -0.39 7.65 -1.82
C GLU A 46 0.13 6.21 -1.89
N VAL A 47 0.77 5.89 -3.02
CA VAL A 47 1.38 4.58 -3.25
C VAL A 47 2.90 4.75 -3.30
N PHE A 48 3.61 3.89 -2.59
CA PHE A 48 5.08 3.91 -2.51
C PHE A 48 5.62 2.58 -3.02
N LEU A 49 6.33 2.62 -4.13
CA LEU A 49 6.99 1.44 -4.72
C LEU A 49 8.29 1.89 -5.35
N GLU A 50 9.29 1.00 -5.37
CA GLU A 50 10.48 1.23 -6.19
C GLU A 50 10.03 1.34 -7.65
N GLN A 51 10.84 2.00 -8.48
CA GLN A 51 10.51 2.21 -9.88
C GLN A 51 10.17 0.88 -10.57
N PRO A 52 8.91 0.70 -11.00
CA PRO A 52 8.52 -0.53 -11.69
C PRO A 52 9.17 -0.65 -13.08
N ALA A 53 9.32 -1.90 -13.55
CA ALA A 53 9.82 -2.12 -14.89
C ALA A 53 8.92 -1.45 -15.93
N GLU A 54 9.52 -0.97 -17.00
CA GLU A 54 8.80 -0.21 -18.04
C GLU A 54 7.65 -0.99 -18.66
N VAL A 55 7.73 -2.32 -18.69
CA VAL A 55 6.67 -3.17 -19.23
C VAL A 55 5.33 -2.96 -18.51
N PHE A 56 5.36 -2.45 -17.27
CA PHE A 56 4.15 -2.20 -16.49
C PHE A 56 3.59 -0.78 -16.68
N SER A 57 4.22 0.05 -17.51
CA SER A 57 3.82 1.46 -17.67
C SER A 57 2.41 1.63 -18.23
N CYS A 58 1.82 0.58 -18.83
CA CYS A 58 0.46 0.63 -19.34
C CYS A 58 -0.62 0.53 -18.25
N ILE A 59 -0.24 0.20 -17.02
CA ILE A 59 -1.19 0.11 -15.90
C ILE A 59 -1.62 1.51 -15.53
N LYS A 60 -2.94 1.71 -15.42
CA LYS A 60 -3.52 3.02 -15.11
C LYS A 60 -3.06 3.48 -13.72
N GLY A 61 -2.63 4.74 -13.64
CA GLY A 61 -2.24 5.36 -12.38
C GLY A 61 -0.76 5.21 -12.02
N MET A 62 0.03 4.54 -12.87
CA MET A 62 1.45 4.31 -12.58
C MET A 62 2.24 5.60 -12.33
N GLU A 63 1.83 6.69 -12.97
CA GLU A 63 2.48 7.99 -12.79
C GLU A 63 2.28 8.58 -11.39
N GLU A 64 1.32 8.05 -10.64
CA GLU A 64 1.02 8.52 -9.28
C GLU A 64 1.89 7.85 -8.21
N ILE A 65 2.68 6.84 -8.57
CA ILE A 65 3.53 6.15 -7.61
C ILE A 65 4.67 7.06 -7.14
N HIS A 66 4.84 7.14 -5.82
CA HIS A 66 5.95 7.87 -5.20
C HIS A 66 7.19 6.98 -5.19
N THR A 67 7.94 6.98 -6.29
CA THR A 67 9.14 6.13 -6.41
C THR A 67 10.31 6.66 -5.61
N ASP A 68 10.28 7.92 -5.20
CA ASP A 68 11.29 8.53 -4.33
C ASP A 68 10.98 8.32 -2.84
N PHE A 69 9.84 7.70 -2.51
CA PHE A 69 9.39 7.43 -1.14
C PHE A 69 9.26 8.68 -0.28
N LYS A 70 8.95 9.82 -0.90
CA LYS A 70 8.74 11.07 -0.19
C LYS A 70 7.26 11.40 -0.10
N THR A 71 6.89 12.05 1.01
CA THR A 71 5.51 12.47 1.22
C THR A 71 5.49 13.69 2.12
N GLU A 72 4.45 14.51 1.99
CA GLU A 72 4.20 15.62 2.90
C GLU A 72 3.28 15.21 4.05
N ILE A 73 2.73 13.99 4.01
CA ILE A 73 1.84 13.47 5.05
C ILE A 73 2.68 13.01 6.24
N PRO A 74 2.50 13.63 7.44
CA PRO A 74 3.35 13.30 8.58
C PRO A 74 3.07 11.91 9.17
N CYS A 75 1.82 11.44 9.08
CA CYS A 75 1.42 10.15 9.62
C CYS A 75 0.14 9.71 8.91
N PHE A 76 0.15 8.51 8.34
CA PHE A 76 -1.03 7.97 7.67
C PHE A 76 -2.03 7.43 8.68
N ASP A 77 -3.31 7.68 8.43
CA ASP A 77 -4.38 7.11 9.25
C ASP A 77 -4.45 5.61 9.07
N VAL A 78 -4.28 5.14 7.82
CA VAL A 78 -4.25 3.71 7.48
C VAL A 78 -3.11 3.49 6.51
N PHE A 79 -2.34 2.41 6.71
CA PHE A 79 -1.30 2.02 5.76
C PHE A 79 -1.44 0.55 5.42
N PHE A 80 -1.49 0.26 4.13
CA PHE A 80 -1.60 -1.10 3.59
C PHE A 80 -0.26 -1.61 3.13
N ALA A 81 0.15 -2.77 3.63
CA ALA A 81 1.28 -3.52 3.09
C ALA A 81 0.71 -4.68 2.29
N LEU A 82 0.92 -4.69 1.00
CA LEU A 82 0.35 -5.66 0.07
C LEU A 82 1.43 -6.55 -0.53
N ASP A 83 1.15 -7.84 -0.63
CA ASP A 83 2.04 -8.82 -1.25
C ASP A 83 3.43 -8.87 -0.60
N ALA A 84 3.52 -8.50 0.68
CA ALA A 84 4.80 -8.41 1.39
C ALA A 84 4.60 -8.44 2.89
N SER A 85 5.64 -8.89 3.59
CA SER A 85 5.76 -8.65 5.02
C SER A 85 6.47 -7.30 5.22
N LYS A 86 6.42 -6.79 6.45
CA LYS A 86 6.97 -5.48 6.79
C LYS A 86 8.44 -5.32 6.38
N ASP A 87 9.26 -6.34 6.60
CA ASP A 87 10.70 -6.29 6.33
C ASP A 87 11.04 -6.20 4.84
N ARG A 88 10.06 -6.39 3.95
CA ARG A 88 10.27 -6.28 2.51
C ARG A 88 9.74 -4.99 1.91
N LEU A 89 9.20 -4.08 2.73
CA LEU A 89 8.67 -2.82 2.26
C LEU A 89 9.75 -1.79 1.88
N GLY A 90 11.01 -2.03 2.26
CA GLY A 90 12.07 -1.09 1.97
C GLY A 90 11.85 0.24 2.68
N GLU A 91 12.01 1.34 1.97
CA GLU A 91 11.88 2.67 2.56
C GLU A 91 10.47 2.99 3.07
N ALA A 92 9.45 2.27 2.59
CA ALA A 92 8.07 2.50 3.05
C ALA A 92 7.82 1.93 4.45
N GLU A 93 8.71 1.09 4.96
CA GLU A 93 8.54 0.49 6.30
C GLU A 93 8.34 1.56 7.37
N LYS A 94 9.06 2.68 7.29
CA LYS A 94 8.94 3.77 8.26
C LYS A 94 7.54 4.38 8.29
N TYR A 95 6.88 4.46 7.14
CA TYR A 95 5.52 4.98 7.06
C TYR A 95 4.51 3.97 7.59
N PHE A 96 4.73 2.70 7.30
CA PHE A 96 3.89 1.62 7.81
C PHE A 96 3.94 1.58 9.34
N ASP A 97 5.15 1.63 9.90
CA ASP A 97 5.35 1.60 11.35
C ASP A 97 4.71 2.79 12.07
N ALA A 98 4.72 3.95 11.44
CA ALA A 98 4.19 5.18 12.03
C ALA A 98 2.68 5.35 11.85
N ALA A 99 2.05 4.53 11.01
CA ALA A 99 0.62 4.68 10.71
C ALA A 99 -0.25 4.34 11.92
N LYS A 100 -1.40 5.00 12.02
CA LYS A 100 -2.33 4.78 13.12
C LYS A 100 -2.96 3.39 13.04
N LYS A 101 -3.26 2.91 11.84
CA LYS A 101 -3.78 1.57 11.59
C LYS A 101 -2.96 0.90 10.49
N LYS A 102 -2.52 -0.32 10.72
CA LYS A 102 -1.67 -1.08 9.80
C LYS A 102 -2.45 -2.31 9.31
N ILE A 103 -2.56 -2.46 8.00
CA ILE A 103 -3.26 -3.59 7.39
C ILE A 103 -2.29 -4.32 6.47
N ASN A 104 -2.13 -5.63 6.70
CA ASN A 104 -1.23 -6.46 5.90
C ASN A 104 -2.04 -7.50 5.14
N ILE A 105 -1.92 -7.48 3.82
CA ILE A 105 -2.59 -8.45 2.93
C ILE A 105 -1.51 -9.14 2.10
N ASP A 106 -1.34 -10.44 2.29
CA ASP A 106 -0.27 -11.18 1.65
C ASP A 106 -0.69 -12.63 1.44
N HIS A 107 0.04 -13.32 0.58
CA HIS A 107 -0.18 -14.74 0.29
C HIS A 107 1.07 -15.60 0.55
N HIS A 108 2.14 -15.03 1.09
CA HIS A 108 3.37 -15.76 1.38
C HIS A 108 3.23 -16.52 2.70
N ILE A 109 3.44 -17.84 2.67
CA ILE A 109 3.31 -18.71 3.86
C ILE A 109 4.21 -18.27 5.00
N SER A 110 5.39 -17.75 4.66
CA SER A 110 6.39 -17.32 5.65
C SER A 110 6.02 -16.04 6.39
N ASN A 111 4.99 -15.33 5.95
CA ASN A 111 4.59 -14.07 6.58
C ASN A 111 3.64 -14.36 7.76
N PRO A 112 4.04 -14.06 9.02
CA PRO A 112 3.17 -14.28 10.18
C PRO A 112 2.12 -13.19 10.36
N GLY A 113 2.15 -12.15 9.50
CA GLY A 113 1.31 -10.96 9.65
C GLY A 113 2.04 -9.88 10.45
N CYS A 114 2.10 -8.68 9.91
CA CYS A 114 2.83 -7.57 10.53
C CYS A 114 1.94 -6.37 10.83
N GLY A 115 0.66 -6.44 10.51
CA GLY A 115 -0.27 -5.34 10.72
C GLY A 115 -1.18 -5.55 11.92
N ASP A 116 -1.99 -4.54 12.20
CA ASP A 116 -3.06 -4.63 13.20
C ASP A 116 -4.15 -5.57 12.69
N LEU A 117 -4.39 -5.56 11.37
CA LEU A 117 -5.26 -6.49 10.68
C LEU A 117 -4.44 -7.22 9.63
N ASN A 118 -4.59 -8.55 9.57
CA ASN A 118 -3.76 -9.39 8.70
C ASN A 118 -4.64 -10.35 7.91
N TYR A 119 -4.49 -10.32 6.59
CA TYR A 119 -5.17 -11.22 5.66
C TYR A 119 -4.10 -11.99 4.90
N ILE A 120 -3.63 -13.05 5.54
CA ILE A 120 -2.55 -13.91 5.01
C ILE A 120 -3.17 -15.23 4.58
N LYS A 121 -2.94 -15.64 3.33
CA LYS A 121 -3.47 -16.89 2.80
C LYS A 121 -2.37 -17.83 2.40
#